data_5cdc66568338f68d83efe9b4928859e4
#
_entry.id   5cdc66568338f68d83efe9b4928859e4
#
_cell.length_a   1.000
_cell.length_b   1.000
_cell.length_c   1.000
_cell.angle_alpha   90.00
_cell.angle_beta   90.00
_cell.angle_gamma   90.00
#
_symmetry.space_group_name_H-M   'P 1'
#
loop_
_entity.id
_entity.type
_entity.pdbx_description
1 polymer ?
#
loop_
_entity_poly.entity_id
_entity_poly.type
_entity_poly.pdbx_seq_one_letter_code
_entity_poly.pdbx_strand_id
1 'polypeptide(L)'
;MKLYQEYKKFSKDFFVENYKNWIGSKNLLVSRLEKIFFAFEVDTFFNFLDKIRTLYYSGDVKEMIKKYNDDIWSGYELLSFLLNKELIRIKNEKVFFKDNFDSFFIKPLDEKEILNKLKDKLASKINLNSPLLLNLNPYTKFKWKAKYDQISITTKSAIFILSKISQYFPIRQNFIFVGDDDFLSIPFKMIFDAPTFSLDADESLLFEVEKLCKTFNLKVTTVKADVRKPKKFGKFYGCYINPPYNLPGSVAFLEFVSKILSRDGGVVFMVLGDDAIGRRFVHLQKNISNLGFIIREALPSTISCRFYFHHKEDEFIYKKMKNIGIDIKEKETIFAALYVLDFVGKVREFRFDKNIYSYI
;
A
#
# COMPACT_ATOMS: atom_id res chain seq x y z
N MET A 1 -3.50 -6.22 16.37
CA MET A 1 -4.55 -5.30 16.88
C MET A 1 -4.41 -5.01 18.37
N LYS A 2 -4.61 -5.98 19.24
CA LYS A 2 -4.52 -5.77 20.71
C LYS A 2 -3.18 -5.13 21.11
N LEU A 3 -2.08 -5.63 20.61
CA LEU A 3 -0.73 -5.11 20.90
C LEU A 3 -0.57 -3.63 20.51
N TYR A 4 -1.10 -3.19 19.38
CA TYR A 4 -1.06 -1.78 18.97
C TYR A 4 -1.92 -0.88 19.86
N GLN A 5 -3.10 -1.33 20.29
CA GLN A 5 -3.93 -0.58 21.24
C GLN A 5 -3.26 -0.46 22.60
N GLU A 6 -2.59 -1.53 23.05
CA GLU A 6 -1.79 -1.51 24.26
C GLU A 6 -0.57 -0.60 24.13
N TYR A 7 0.09 -0.58 22.96
CA TYR A 7 1.19 0.34 22.67
C TYR A 7 0.73 1.80 22.71
N LYS A 8 -0.38 2.15 22.10
CA LYS A 8 -0.93 3.52 22.14
C LYS A 8 -1.21 4.00 23.55
N LYS A 9 -1.71 3.12 24.43
CA LYS A 9 -1.91 3.44 25.84
C LYS A 9 -0.58 3.62 26.57
N PHE A 10 0.35 2.69 26.38
CA PHE A 10 1.69 2.75 26.93
C PHE A 10 2.43 4.02 26.51
N SER A 11 2.42 4.37 25.24
CA SER A 11 3.07 5.54 24.66
C SER A 11 2.61 6.83 25.34
N LYS A 12 1.30 6.98 25.59
CA LYS A 12 0.75 8.12 26.31
C LYS A 12 1.29 8.22 27.74
N ASP A 13 1.22 7.11 28.49
CA ASP A 13 1.64 7.07 29.88
C ASP A 13 3.15 7.26 30.00
N PHE A 14 3.93 6.62 29.12
CA PHE A 14 5.38 6.70 29.04
C PHE A 14 5.88 8.11 28.74
N PHE A 15 5.26 8.81 27.80
CA PHE A 15 5.60 10.19 27.48
C PHE A 15 5.37 11.11 28.70
N VAL A 16 4.20 11.02 29.31
CA VAL A 16 3.86 11.86 30.47
C VAL A 16 4.82 11.61 31.63
N GLU A 17 5.16 10.36 31.93
CA GLU A 17 6.05 9.98 33.02
C GLU A 17 7.49 10.47 32.79
N ASN A 18 8.06 10.16 31.62
CA ASN A 18 9.45 10.53 31.31
C ASN A 18 9.62 12.04 31.18
N TYR A 19 8.63 12.74 30.62
CA TYR A 19 8.69 14.20 30.49
C TYR A 19 8.55 14.91 31.86
N LYS A 20 7.71 14.40 32.76
CA LYS A 20 7.64 14.87 34.16
C LYS A 20 8.99 14.74 34.86
N ASN A 21 9.66 13.62 34.70
CA ASN A 21 10.97 13.36 35.26
C ASN A 21 12.05 14.30 34.70
N TRP A 22 11.93 14.73 33.46
CA TRP A 22 12.90 15.62 32.81
C TRP A 22 12.70 17.09 33.17
N ILE A 23 11.45 17.58 33.23
CA ILE A 23 11.14 19.02 33.47
C ILE A 23 10.96 19.37 34.95
N GLY A 24 10.81 18.37 35.79
CA GLY A 24 10.41 18.58 37.20
C GLY A 24 8.91 18.89 37.37
N SER A 25 8.40 18.81 38.59
CA SER A 25 6.98 18.73 38.96
C SER A 25 6.14 20.00 38.72
N LYS A 26 6.31 20.78 37.68
CA LYS A 26 5.46 21.93 37.37
C LYS A 26 4.17 21.52 36.67
N ASN A 27 3.08 21.42 37.44
CA ASN A 27 1.74 21.00 37.03
C ASN A 27 1.16 21.75 35.78
N LEU A 28 1.62 22.96 35.49
CA LEU A 28 1.15 23.76 34.33
C LEU A 28 1.59 23.21 32.97
N LEU A 29 2.70 22.47 32.93
CA LEU A 29 3.24 21.90 31.70
C LEU A 29 2.52 20.63 31.29
N VAL A 30 1.99 19.83 32.19
CA VAL A 30 1.36 18.55 31.89
C VAL A 30 0.15 18.70 30.96
N SER A 31 -0.71 19.70 31.21
CA SER A 31 -1.87 19.95 30.33
C SER A 31 -1.50 20.46 28.93
N ARG A 32 -0.38 21.21 28.82
CA ARG A 32 0.18 21.63 27.54
C ARG A 32 0.83 20.45 26.82
N LEU A 33 1.53 19.59 27.52
CA LEU A 33 2.16 18.39 26.97
C LEU A 33 1.16 17.35 26.52
N GLU A 34 0.07 17.16 27.27
CA GLU A 34 -1.03 16.31 26.81
C GLU A 34 -1.61 16.82 25.48
N LYS A 35 -1.75 18.14 25.31
CA LYS A 35 -2.19 18.74 24.05
C LYS A 35 -1.17 18.55 22.94
N ILE A 36 0.13 18.70 23.23
CA ILE A 36 1.23 18.44 22.28
C ILE A 36 1.26 16.95 21.92
N PHE A 37 1.16 16.05 22.91
CA PHE A 37 1.14 14.61 22.66
C PHE A 37 -0.05 14.16 21.79
N PHE A 38 -1.23 14.73 21.98
CA PHE A 38 -2.36 14.49 21.11
C PHE A 38 -2.17 15.07 19.69
N ALA A 39 -1.30 16.07 19.52
CA ALA A 39 -0.88 16.58 18.21
C ALA A 39 0.19 15.68 17.56
N PHE A 40 0.93 14.90 18.34
CA PHE A 40 1.93 13.93 17.90
C PHE A 40 1.40 12.48 18.07
N GLU A 41 0.23 12.16 17.55
CA GLU A 41 -0.13 10.76 17.27
C GLU A 41 0.82 10.19 16.21
N VAL A 42 2.04 9.86 16.66
CA VAL A 42 3.22 9.71 15.79
C VAL A 42 3.16 8.43 14.98
N ASP A 43 2.70 7.33 15.56
CA ASP A 43 2.73 6.05 14.86
C ASP A 43 1.37 5.63 14.33
N THR A 44 1.25 5.54 13.01
CA THR A 44 0.18 4.76 12.40
C THR A 44 0.35 3.28 12.76
N PHE A 45 -0.72 2.51 12.66
CA PHE A 45 -0.67 1.06 12.89
C PHE A 45 0.42 0.38 12.04
N PHE A 46 0.59 0.81 10.79
CA PHE A 46 1.61 0.23 9.91
C PHE A 46 3.02 0.69 10.24
N ASN A 47 3.23 1.92 10.69
CA ASN A 47 4.54 2.36 11.20
C ASN A 47 4.99 1.53 12.40
N PHE A 48 4.08 1.34 13.36
CA PHE A 48 4.34 0.50 14.53
C PHE A 48 4.74 -0.93 14.12
N LEU A 49 3.97 -1.55 13.22
CA LEU A 49 4.26 -2.91 12.77
C LEU A 49 5.56 -2.99 11.96
N ASP A 50 5.85 -2.00 11.14
CA ASP A 50 7.07 -1.98 10.32
C ASP A 50 8.32 -1.73 11.17
N LYS A 51 8.22 -0.94 12.23
CA LYS A 51 9.29 -0.80 13.23
C LYS A 51 9.61 -2.15 13.90
N ILE A 52 8.58 -2.88 14.34
CA ILE A 52 8.75 -4.21 14.94
C ILE A 52 9.35 -5.18 13.92
N ARG A 53 8.86 -5.19 12.69
CA ARG A 53 9.38 -6.04 11.61
C ARG A 53 10.85 -5.74 11.32
N THR A 54 11.22 -4.47 11.27
CA THR A 54 12.62 -4.06 11.05
C THR A 54 13.51 -4.58 12.17
N LEU A 55 13.11 -4.39 13.42
CA LEU A 55 13.83 -4.96 14.58
C LEU A 55 13.90 -6.49 14.53
N TYR A 56 12.82 -7.15 14.10
CA TYR A 56 12.75 -8.61 14.04
C TYR A 56 13.78 -9.19 13.06
N TYR A 57 13.88 -8.62 11.85
CA TYR A 57 14.79 -9.13 10.83
C TYR A 57 16.23 -8.65 10.98
N SER A 58 16.48 -7.44 11.48
CA SER A 58 17.83 -6.90 11.63
C SER A 58 18.45 -7.19 13.00
N GLY A 59 17.64 -7.27 14.04
CA GLY A 59 18.11 -7.28 15.43
C GLY A 59 18.81 -5.99 15.84
N ASP A 60 18.78 -4.93 15.03
CA ASP A 60 19.56 -3.71 15.20
C ASP A 60 18.67 -2.48 15.40
N VAL A 61 18.77 -1.89 16.58
CA VAL A 61 18.02 -0.69 16.96
C VAL A 61 18.45 0.51 16.10
N LYS A 62 19.71 0.63 15.77
CA LYS A 62 20.24 1.76 14.98
C LYS A 62 19.70 1.74 13.57
N GLU A 63 19.54 0.54 12.99
CA GLU A 63 18.96 0.38 11.66
C GLU A 63 17.46 0.79 11.65
N MET A 64 16.73 0.40 12.69
CA MET A 64 15.34 0.84 12.86
C MET A 64 15.25 2.36 13.01
N ILE A 65 16.07 2.98 13.88
CA ILE A 65 16.06 4.42 14.12
C ILE A 65 16.36 5.19 12.83
N LYS A 66 17.41 4.79 12.07
CA LYS A 66 17.78 5.41 10.79
C LYS A 66 16.62 5.37 9.77
N LYS A 67 15.93 4.25 9.69
CA LYS A 67 14.79 4.10 8.78
C LYS A 67 13.65 5.08 9.08
N TYR A 68 13.55 5.54 10.32
CA TYR A 68 12.48 6.43 10.80
C TYR A 68 13.04 7.82 11.20
N ASN A 69 13.91 8.38 10.34
CA ASN A 69 14.43 9.75 10.43
C ASN A 69 15.21 10.04 11.73
N ASP A 70 15.94 9.05 12.22
CA ASP A 70 16.78 9.15 13.44
C ASP A 70 16.01 9.56 14.72
N ASP A 71 14.72 9.23 14.80
CA ASP A 71 13.90 9.49 15.97
C ASP A 71 14.23 8.52 17.12
N ILE A 72 15.25 8.91 17.89
CA ILE A 72 15.75 8.14 19.05
C ILE A 72 14.67 7.98 20.12
N TRP A 73 13.82 8.99 20.32
CA TRP A 73 12.76 8.94 21.31
C TRP A 73 11.72 7.87 21.00
N SER A 74 11.21 7.86 19.79
CA SER A 74 10.26 6.83 19.33
C SER A 74 10.88 5.43 19.35
N GLY A 75 12.18 5.31 19.04
CA GLY A 75 12.93 4.06 19.17
C GLY A 75 12.99 3.56 20.61
N TYR A 76 13.33 4.44 21.56
CA TYR A 76 13.40 4.11 22.99
C TYR A 76 12.02 3.73 23.55
N GLU A 77 10.98 4.46 23.19
CA GLU A 77 9.60 4.18 23.58
C GLU A 77 9.16 2.78 23.14
N LEU A 78 9.39 2.45 21.86
CA LEU A 78 9.04 1.13 21.32
C LEU A 78 9.81 0.00 22.04
N LEU A 79 11.10 0.16 22.24
CA LEU A 79 11.91 -0.84 22.96
C LEU A 79 11.42 -1.02 24.39
N SER A 80 11.13 0.07 25.09
CA SER A 80 10.60 0.05 26.47
C SER A 80 9.26 -0.69 26.52
N PHE A 81 8.38 -0.46 25.56
CA PHE A 81 7.13 -1.18 25.41
C PHE A 81 7.33 -2.69 25.20
N LEU A 82 8.19 -3.05 24.27
CA LEU A 82 8.45 -4.47 23.93
C LEU A 82 9.13 -5.22 25.08
N LEU A 83 10.03 -4.56 25.81
CA LEU A 83 10.64 -5.11 27.03
C LEU A 83 9.61 -5.29 28.16
N ASN A 84 8.76 -4.29 28.41
CA ASN A 84 7.70 -4.35 29.41
C ASN A 84 6.68 -5.48 29.12
N LYS A 85 6.43 -5.75 27.82
CA LYS A 85 5.60 -6.87 27.38
C LYS A 85 6.36 -8.21 27.35
N GLU A 86 7.61 -8.21 27.74
CA GLU A 86 8.48 -9.38 27.69
C GLU A 86 8.57 -10.05 26.30
N LEU A 87 8.36 -9.30 25.22
CA LEU A 87 8.40 -9.81 23.85
C LEU A 87 9.82 -9.92 23.32
N ILE A 88 10.74 -9.13 23.87
CA ILE A 88 12.14 -9.09 23.46
C ILE A 88 13.08 -9.23 24.65
N ARG A 89 14.34 -9.53 24.35
CA ARG A 89 15.49 -9.35 25.22
C ARG A 89 16.59 -8.63 24.45
N ILE A 90 17.41 -7.83 25.16
CA ILE A 90 18.56 -7.14 24.59
C ILE A 90 19.83 -7.78 25.15
N LYS A 91 20.76 -8.17 24.27
CA LYS A 91 22.07 -8.70 24.65
C LYS A 91 23.11 -8.19 23.64
N ASN A 92 24.22 -7.61 24.13
CA ASN A 92 25.30 -7.08 23.30
C ASN A 92 24.76 -6.13 22.21
N GLU A 93 23.93 -5.16 22.59
CA GLU A 93 23.27 -4.17 21.71
C GLU A 93 22.36 -4.78 20.62
N LYS A 94 22.11 -6.07 20.65
CA LYS A 94 21.19 -6.75 19.73
C LYS A 94 19.87 -7.10 20.38
N VAL A 95 18.80 -6.96 19.63
CA VAL A 95 17.42 -7.30 20.00
C VAL A 95 17.11 -8.72 19.55
N PHE A 96 16.60 -9.53 20.47
CA PHE A 96 16.15 -10.89 20.21
C PHE A 96 14.69 -11.02 20.60
N PHE A 97 13.84 -11.43 19.69
CA PHE A 97 12.44 -11.75 19.97
C PHE A 97 12.33 -13.11 20.63
N LYS A 98 11.41 -13.24 21.59
CA LYS A 98 11.15 -14.53 22.28
C LYS A 98 10.41 -15.51 21.37
N ASP A 99 9.51 -14.99 20.53
CA ASP A 99 8.68 -15.80 19.63
C ASP A 99 9.14 -15.66 18.16
N ASN A 100 8.82 -16.67 17.36
CA ASN A 100 9.02 -16.64 15.92
C ASN A 100 7.84 -15.95 15.23
N PHE A 101 8.11 -14.84 14.56
CA PHE A 101 7.12 -14.06 13.81
C PHE A 101 7.17 -14.25 12.28
N ASP A 102 7.92 -15.22 11.77
CA ASP A 102 8.04 -15.46 10.31
C ASP A 102 6.69 -15.75 9.63
N SER A 103 5.77 -16.41 10.36
CA SER A 103 4.42 -16.66 9.86
C SER A 103 3.53 -15.42 9.87
N PHE A 104 3.91 -14.39 10.64
CA PHE A 104 3.15 -13.15 10.80
C PHE A 104 3.64 -12.05 9.87
N PHE A 105 4.96 -11.86 9.78
CA PHE A 105 5.55 -10.81 8.95
C PHE A 105 5.81 -11.24 7.51
N ILE A 106 5.68 -10.30 6.60
CA ILE A 106 6.19 -10.39 5.23
C ILE A 106 7.62 -9.82 5.24
N LYS A 107 8.61 -10.66 4.87
CA LYS A 107 9.98 -10.19 4.67
C LYS A 107 10.02 -9.21 3.49
N PRO A 108 10.62 -8.02 3.64
CA PRO A 108 10.85 -7.13 2.49
C PRO A 108 11.66 -7.84 1.42
N LEU A 109 11.22 -7.74 0.16
CA LEU A 109 11.89 -8.32 -1.00
C LEU A 109 12.20 -7.21 -2.00
N ASP A 110 13.39 -7.26 -2.59
CA ASP A 110 13.73 -6.39 -3.72
C ASP A 110 13.17 -6.96 -5.04
N GLU A 111 13.29 -6.19 -6.12
CA GLU A 111 12.78 -6.59 -7.44
C GLU A 111 13.46 -7.86 -7.97
N LYS A 112 14.74 -8.06 -7.66
CA LYS A 112 15.50 -9.25 -8.08
C LYS A 112 15.01 -10.50 -7.36
N GLU A 113 14.75 -10.40 -6.07
CA GLU A 113 14.18 -11.51 -5.28
C GLU A 113 12.76 -11.86 -5.76
N ILE A 114 11.92 -10.84 -6.04
CA ILE A 114 10.58 -11.04 -6.62
C ILE A 114 10.68 -11.75 -7.98
N LEU A 115 11.54 -11.24 -8.88
CA LEU A 115 11.73 -11.84 -10.19
C LEU A 115 12.18 -13.30 -10.12
N ASN A 116 13.14 -13.61 -9.25
CA ASN A 116 13.63 -14.98 -9.07
C ASN A 116 12.49 -15.90 -8.59
N LYS A 117 11.73 -15.49 -7.59
CA LYS A 117 10.57 -16.27 -7.11
C LYS A 117 9.51 -16.50 -8.20
N LEU A 118 9.28 -15.50 -9.07
CA LEU A 118 8.34 -15.67 -10.20
C LEU A 118 8.89 -16.64 -11.25
N LYS A 119 10.18 -16.55 -11.58
CA LYS A 119 10.81 -17.50 -12.52
C LYS A 119 10.71 -18.94 -12.03
N ASP A 120 10.96 -19.18 -10.75
CA ASP A 120 10.85 -20.50 -10.13
C ASP A 120 9.43 -21.06 -10.21
N LYS A 121 8.42 -20.20 -10.02
CA LYS A 121 7.00 -20.60 -10.03
C LYS A 121 6.42 -20.77 -11.44
N LEU A 122 6.82 -19.94 -12.38
CA LEU A 122 6.28 -19.94 -13.74
C LEU A 122 7.05 -20.89 -14.68
N ALA A 123 8.22 -21.39 -14.25
CA ALA A 123 9.10 -22.30 -15.01
C ALA A 123 9.30 -21.87 -16.49
N SER A 124 9.23 -20.57 -16.78
CA SER A 124 9.26 -19.99 -18.13
C SER A 124 10.09 -18.73 -18.17
N LYS A 125 10.53 -18.38 -19.38
CA LYS A 125 11.26 -17.12 -19.60
C LYS A 125 10.29 -15.93 -19.47
N ILE A 126 10.52 -15.08 -18.48
CA ILE A 126 9.71 -13.88 -18.24
C ILE A 126 10.17 -12.74 -19.15
N ASN A 127 9.26 -12.17 -19.91
CA ASN A 127 9.50 -10.94 -20.66
C ASN A 127 9.04 -9.72 -19.82
N LEU A 128 9.99 -8.94 -19.33
CA LEU A 128 9.74 -7.80 -18.45
C LEU A 128 8.96 -6.66 -19.10
N ASN A 129 9.10 -6.49 -20.42
CA ASN A 129 8.48 -5.41 -21.18
C ASN A 129 7.09 -5.76 -21.74
N SER A 130 6.64 -7.01 -21.56
CA SER A 130 5.30 -7.41 -21.96
C SER A 130 4.31 -7.20 -20.82
N PRO A 131 2.98 -7.10 -21.11
CA PRO A 131 1.96 -7.17 -20.07
C PRO A 131 2.14 -8.39 -19.21
N LEU A 132 1.88 -8.26 -17.91
CA LEU A 132 1.99 -9.38 -16.96
C LEU A 132 1.17 -10.59 -17.42
N LEU A 133 -0.04 -10.33 -17.90
CA LEU A 133 -0.94 -11.35 -18.41
C LEU A 133 -0.30 -12.24 -19.52
N LEU A 134 0.55 -11.66 -20.37
CA LEU A 134 1.21 -12.43 -21.43
C LEU A 134 2.28 -13.39 -20.88
N ASN A 135 2.84 -13.12 -19.70
CA ASN A 135 3.73 -14.07 -19.05
C ASN A 135 2.95 -15.18 -18.30
N LEU A 136 1.68 -14.96 -18.02
CA LEU A 136 0.78 -15.99 -17.52
C LEU A 136 0.18 -16.86 -18.63
N ASN A 137 0.46 -16.54 -19.91
CA ASN A 137 0.11 -17.36 -21.08
C ASN A 137 1.11 -18.54 -21.21
N PRO A 138 0.66 -19.76 -21.55
CA PRO A 138 -0.56 -20.05 -22.32
C PRO A 138 -1.85 -20.24 -21.53
N TYR A 139 -1.87 -19.90 -20.26
CA TYR A 139 -2.93 -20.30 -19.31
C TYR A 139 -4.20 -19.45 -19.40
N THR A 140 -4.16 -18.29 -20.06
CA THR A 140 -5.32 -17.39 -20.19
C THR A 140 -5.50 -16.86 -21.60
N LYS A 141 -6.75 -16.61 -21.99
CA LYS A 141 -7.15 -15.99 -23.28
C LYS A 141 -7.93 -14.69 -23.03
N PHE A 142 -7.74 -14.08 -21.88
CA PHE A 142 -8.46 -12.85 -21.50
C PHE A 142 -8.18 -11.74 -22.50
N LYS A 143 -9.22 -10.96 -22.84
CA LYS A 143 -9.15 -9.77 -23.67
C LYS A 143 -9.65 -8.58 -22.85
N TRP A 144 -8.83 -7.55 -22.73
CA TRP A 144 -9.20 -6.31 -22.08
C TRP A 144 -10.41 -5.64 -22.76
N LYS A 145 -11.24 -4.97 -21.98
CA LYS A 145 -12.48 -4.35 -22.41
C LYS A 145 -12.45 -2.86 -22.17
N ALA A 146 -12.54 -2.06 -23.23
CA ALA A 146 -12.59 -0.59 -23.15
C ALA A 146 -13.67 -0.05 -22.20
N LYS A 147 -14.85 -0.70 -22.15
CA LYS A 147 -15.96 -0.28 -21.28
C LYS A 147 -15.63 -0.28 -19.78
N TYR A 148 -14.56 -0.96 -19.36
CA TYR A 148 -14.07 -1.00 -17.99
C TYR A 148 -12.76 -0.23 -17.82
N ASP A 149 -12.28 0.46 -18.87
CA ASP A 149 -11.00 1.21 -18.89
C ASP A 149 -9.79 0.35 -18.51
N GLN A 150 -9.81 -0.92 -18.96
CA GLN A 150 -8.77 -1.91 -18.62
C GLN A 150 -7.49 -1.65 -19.39
N ILE A 151 -6.41 -1.32 -18.70
CA ILE A 151 -5.06 -1.11 -19.25
C ILE A 151 -4.06 -1.91 -18.43
N SER A 152 -3.35 -2.84 -19.10
CA SER A 152 -2.41 -3.71 -18.40
C SER A 152 -1.07 -3.04 -18.13
N ILE A 153 -0.59 -3.17 -16.90
CA ILE A 153 0.80 -2.84 -16.54
C ILE A 153 1.78 -3.85 -17.15
N THR A 154 3.03 -3.42 -17.34
CA THR A 154 4.10 -4.33 -17.74
C THR A 154 4.52 -5.25 -16.60
N THR A 155 5.13 -6.40 -16.93
CA THR A 155 5.67 -7.31 -15.92
C THR A 155 6.73 -6.67 -15.03
N LYS A 156 7.54 -5.76 -15.60
CA LYS A 156 8.51 -4.96 -14.83
C LYS A 156 7.80 -4.12 -13.76
N SER A 157 6.72 -3.46 -14.14
CA SER A 157 5.91 -2.67 -13.19
C SER A 157 5.25 -3.53 -12.13
N ALA A 158 4.76 -4.71 -12.50
CA ALA A 158 4.19 -5.67 -11.55
C ALA A 158 5.24 -6.10 -10.48
N ILE A 159 6.47 -6.42 -10.91
CA ILE A 159 7.58 -6.77 -10.02
C ILE A 159 7.89 -5.60 -9.07
N PHE A 160 7.97 -4.38 -9.60
CA PHE A 160 8.19 -3.18 -8.81
C PHE A 160 7.07 -2.97 -7.77
N ILE A 161 5.79 -3.08 -8.16
CA ILE A 161 4.66 -2.95 -7.23
C ILE A 161 4.71 -4.04 -6.14
N LEU A 162 5.01 -5.28 -6.50
CA LEU A 162 5.14 -6.38 -5.53
C LEU A 162 6.29 -6.14 -4.53
N SER A 163 7.41 -5.58 -5.00
CA SER A 163 8.50 -5.15 -4.12
C SER A 163 8.03 -4.06 -3.15
N LYS A 164 7.33 -3.02 -3.64
CA LYS A 164 6.75 -1.98 -2.80
C LYS A 164 5.71 -2.53 -1.82
N ILE A 165 4.84 -3.46 -2.25
CA ILE A 165 3.91 -4.14 -1.34
C ILE A 165 4.68 -4.84 -0.22
N SER A 166 5.75 -5.57 -0.50
CA SER A 166 6.55 -6.23 0.53
C SER A 166 7.21 -5.25 1.51
N GLN A 167 7.53 -4.04 1.05
CA GLN A 167 8.13 -3.00 1.89
C GLN A 167 7.12 -2.36 2.83
N TYR A 168 5.93 -2.02 2.33
CA TYR A 168 4.93 -1.23 3.06
C TYR A 168 3.80 -2.06 3.70
N PHE A 169 3.58 -3.29 3.26
CA PHE A 169 2.60 -4.22 3.85
C PHE A 169 3.32 -5.30 4.67
N PRO A 170 3.57 -5.05 5.96
CA PRO A 170 4.48 -5.87 6.76
C PRO A 170 3.90 -7.20 7.24
N ILE A 171 2.59 -7.44 7.13
CA ILE A 171 1.89 -8.56 7.77
C ILE A 171 1.15 -9.46 6.78
N ARG A 172 1.04 -10.76 7.09
CA ARG A 172 0.28 -11.76 6.31
C ARG A 172 -1.20 -11.72 6.69
N GLN A 173 -1.87 -10.64 6.33
CA GLN A 173 -3.30 -10.42 6.57
C GLN A 173 -4.06 -10.23 5.26
N ASN A 174 -5.38 -10.10 5.33
CA ASN A 174 -6.25 -9.95 4.18
C ASN A 174 -5.80 -8.80 3.28
N PHE A 175 -5.46 -9.12 2.03
CA PHE A 175 -5.09 -8.19 0.97
C PHE A 175 -6.09 -8.30 -0.19
N ILE A 176 -6.56 -7.16 -0.70
CA ILE A 176 -7.53 -7.12 -1.78
C ILE A 176 -7.02 -6.34 -3.00
N PHE A 177 -7.25 -6.87 -4.17
CA PHE A 177 -7.03 -6.23 -5.47
C PHE A 177 -8.39 -5.76 -5.99
N VAL A 178 -8.56 -4.46 -6.20
CA VAL A 178 -9.81 -3.84 -6.68
C VAL A 178 -9.57 -3.28 -8.07
N GLY A 179 -10.24 -3.86 -9.07
CA GLY A 179 -9.90 -3.66 -10.47
C GLY A 179 -8.61 -4.43 -10.79
N ASP A 180 -8.67 -5.78 -10.78
CA ASP A 180 -7.51 -6.68 -10.93
C ASP A 180 -7.26 -7.05 -12.41
N ASP A 181 -7.46 -6.10 -13.32
CA ASP A 181 -7.27 -6.29 -14.76
C ASP A 181 -5.81 -6.54 -15.16
N ASP A 182 -4.90 -6.27 -14.25
CA ASP A 182 -3.48 -6.62 -14.34
C ASP A 182 -3.19 -8.08 -13.93
N PHE A 183 -4.16 -8.78 -13.32
CA PHE A 183 -3.96 -10.12 -12.72
C PHE A 183 -2.87 -10.14 -11.64
N LEU A 184 -2.62 -9.01 -11.00
CA LEU A 184 -1.55 -8.86 -10.01
C LEU A 184 -1.78 -9.71 -8.75
N SER A 185 -3.03 -10.07 -8.44
CA SER A 185 -3.38 -10.99 -7.37
C SER A 185 -2.73 -12.37 -7.51
N ILE A 186 -2.47 -12.83 -8.72
CA ILE A 186 -1.86 -14.13 -9.00
C ILE A 186 -0.39 -14.16 -8.58
N PRO A 187 0.52 -13.32 -9.13
CA PRO A 187 1.91 -13.31 -8.68
C PRO A 187 2.05 -12.87 -7.21
N PHE A 188 1.16 -12.01 -6.70
CA PHE A 188 1.13 -11.71 -5.27
C PHE A 188 0.93 -12.97 -4.43
N LYS A 189 -0.09 -13.78 -4.75
CA LYS A 189 -0.36 -15.04 -4.03
C LYS A 189 0.74 -16.08 -4.23
N MET A 190 1.42 -16.08 -5.38
CA MET A 190 2.58 -16.97 -5.61
C MET A 190 3.75 -16.65 -4.68
N ILE A 191 3.95 -15.39 -4.34
CA ILE A 191 5.13 -14.90 -3.61
C ILE A 191 4.85 -14.77 -2.11
N PHE A 192 3.68 -14.23 -1.76
CA PHE A 192 3.29 -13.92 -0.39
C PHE A 192 2.18 -14.85 0.05
N ASP A 193 2.39 -15.66 1.08
CA ASP A 193 1.35 -16.53 1.60
C ASP A 193 0.37 -15.77 2.50
N ALA A 194 -0.33 -14.79 1.92
CA ALA A 194 -1.35 -13.97 2.59
C ALA A 194 -2.75 -14.31 2.05
N PRO A 195 -3.83 -14.19 2.83
CA PRO A 195 -5.19 -14.29 2.34
C PRO A 195 -5.44 -13.22 1.27
N THR A 196 -5.76 -13.64 0.04
CA THR A 196 -5.81 -12.79 -1.15
C THR A 196 -7.21 -12.78 -1.75
N PHE A 197 -7.66 -11.59 -2.11
CA PHE A 197 -8.96 -11.35 -2.72
C PHE A 197 -8.80 -10.56 -4.02
N SER A 198 -9.58 -10.90 -5.04
CA SER A 198 -9.67 -10.17 -6.31
C SER A 198 -11.11 -9.73 -6.51
N LEU A 199 -11.33 -8.41 -6.63
CA LEU A 199 -12.65 -7.81 -6.81
C LEU A 199 -12.69 -7.06 -8.13
N ASP A 200 -13.68 -7.39 -8.96
CA ASP A 200 -13.92 -6.69 -10.22
C ASP A 200 -15.41 -6.66 -10.57
N ALA A 201 -15.80 -5.72 -11.42
CA ALA A 201 -17.12 -5.67 -12.04
C ALA A 201 -17.22 -6.62 -13.25
N ASP A 202 -16.08 -6.96 -13.87
CA ASP A 202 -16.01 -7.87 -15.02
C ASP A 202 -15.93 -9.33 -14.59
N GLU A 203 -17.05 -10.03 -14.69
CA GLU A 203 -17.15 -11.45 -14.35
C GLU A 203 -16.22 -12.34 -15.18
N SER A 204 -15.94 -11.95 -16.45
CA SER A 204 -15.02 -12.73 -17.29
C SER A 204 -13.57 -12.62 -16.83
N LEU A 205 -13.18 -11.51 -16.22
CA LEU A 205 -11.90 -11.34 -15.58
C LEU A 205 -11.78 -12.26 -14.37
N LEU A 206 -12.78 -12.23 -13.49
CA LEU A 206 -12.80 -13.08 -12.29
C LEU A 206 -12.76 -14.57 -12.64
N PHE A 207 -13.45 -14.98 -13.71
CA PHE A 207 -13.38 -16.36 -14.22
C PHE A 207 -11.95 -16.76 -14.64
N GLU A 208 -11.22 -15.86 -15.34
CA GLU A 208 -9.82 -16.13 -15.69
C GLU A 208 -8.90 -16.15 -14.45
N VAL A 209 -9.13 -15.30 -13.43
CA VAL A 209 -8.43 -15.38 -12.14
C VAL A 209 -8.62 -16.77 -11.51
N GLU A 210 -9.86 -17.27 -11.45
CA GLU A 210 -10.16 -18.59 -10.90
C GLU A 210 -9.48 -19.74 -11.69
N LYS A 211 -9.45 -19.61 -13.01
CA LYS A 211 -8.78 -20.57 -13.89
C LYS A 211 -7.26 -20.59 -13.65
N LEU A 212 -6.63 -19.41 -13.54
CA LEU A 212 -5.22 -19.31 -13.19
C LEU A 212 -4.94 -19.86 -11.80
N CYS A 213 -5.81 -19.61 -10.83
CA CYS A 213 -5.71 -20.19 -9.49
C CYS A 213 -5.73 -21.70 -9.52
N LYS A 214 -6.62 -22.33 -10.29
CA LYS A 214 -6.64 -23.79 -10.48
C LYS A 214 -5.35 -24.30 -11.12
N THR A 215 -4.87 -23.61 -12.15
CA THR A 215 -3.66 -23.99 -12.89
C THR A 215 -2.41 -23.97 -12.00
N PHE A 216 -2.27 -22.96 -11.16
CA PHE A 216 -1.09 -22.78 -10.29
C PHE A 216 -1.31 -23.29 -8.85
N ASN A 217 -2.41 -23.98 -8.58
CA ASN A 217 -2.79 -24.44 -7.24
C ASN A 217 -2.74 -23.32 -6.18
N LEU A 218 -3.36 -22.17 -6.51
CA LEU A 218 -3.43 -20.99 -5.64
C LEU A 218 -4.84 -20.85 -5.07
N LYS A 219 -4.94 -20.10 -3.96
CA LYS A 219 -6.23 -19.73 -3.36
C LYS A 219 -6.37 -18.21 -3.34
N VAL A 220 -7.08 -17.65 -4.33
CA VAL A 220 -7.55 -16.27 -4.37
C VAL A 220 -9.07 -16.30 -4.32
N THR A 221 -9.66 -15.48 -3.44
CA THR A 221 -11.12 -15.35 -3.36
C THR A 221 -11.59 -14.28 -4.32
N THR A 222 -12.38 -14.67 -5.33
CA THR A 222 -12.95 -13.73 -6.31
C THR A 222 -14.25 -13.13 -5.79
N VAL A 223 -14.48 -11.84 -6.06
CA VAL A 223 -15.66 -11.09 -5.62
C VAL A 223 -16.18 -10.22 -6.77
N LYS A 224 -17.37 -10.56 -7.30
CA LYS A 224 -18.04 -9.70 -8.29
C LYS A 224 -18.72 -8.54 -7.58
N ALA A 225 -18.21 -7.32 -7.80
CA ALA A 225 -18.80 -6.11 -7.25
C ALA A 225 -18.45 -4.87 -8.09
N ASP A 226 -19.35 -3.90 -8.03
CA ASP A 226 -19.14 -2.54 -8.55
C ASP A 226 -18.78 -1.64 -7.38
N VAL A 227 -17.65 -0.96 -7.45
CA VAL A 227 -17.16 -0.05 -6.38
C VAL A 227 -18.15 1.07 -6.05
N ARG A 228 -19.01 1.44 -6.99
CA ARG A 228 -20.08 2.43 -6.80
C ARG A 228 -21.26 1.91 -5.97
N LYS A 229 -21.35 0.58 -5.80
CA LYS A 229 -22.43 -0.10 -5.06
C LYS A 229 -21.84 -0.94 -3.92
N PRO A 230 -21.38 -0.28 -2.84
CA PRO A 230 -20.67 -0.97 -1.78
C PRO A 230 -21.56 -2.02 -1.11
N LYS A 231 -21.07 -3.26 -1.09
CA LYS A 231 -21.59 -4.33 -0.23
C LYS A 231 -20.78 -4.35 1.07
N LYS A 232 -21.30 -4.97 2.11
CA LYS A 232 -20.49 -5.25 3.30
C LYS A 232 -19.49 -6.35 2.96
N PHE A 233 -18.22 -6.00 2.94
CA PHE A 233 -17.09 -6.93 2.82
C PHE A 233 -16.42 -7.11 4.17
N GLY A 234 -15.53 -8.10 4.27
CA GLY A 234 -14.66 -8.25 5.41
C GLY A 234 -13.72 -7.06 5.60
N LYS A 235 -12.92 -7.10 6.66
CA LYS A 235 -11.90 -6.09 6.91
C LYS A 235 -10.60 -6.48 6.21
N PHE A 236 -10.02 -5.53 5.48
CA PHE A 236 -8.74 -5.69 4.80
C PHE A 236 -7.69 -4.79 5.44
N TYR A 237 -6.43 -5.20 5.36
CA TYR A 237 -5.29 -4.43 5.86
C TYR A 237 -4.40 -3.92 4.74
N GLY A 238 -4.51 -4.51 3.56
CA GLY A 238 -3.82 -4.08 2.34
C GLY A 238 -4.76 -4.06 1.16
N CYS A 239 -4.54 -3.11 0.27
CA CYS A 239 -5.32 -2.97 -0.95
C CYS A 239 -4.43 -2.49 -2.10
N TYR A 240 -4.60 -3.09 -3.28
CA TYR A 240 -4.13 -2.55 -4.54
C TYR A 240 -5.33 -2.04 -5.33
N ILE A 241 -5.21 -0.85 -5.93
CA ILE A 241 -6.22 -0.27 -6.82
C ILE A 241 -5.58 0.27 -8.09
N ASN A 242 -6.23 0.00 -9.21
CA ASN A 242 -5.94 0.59 -10.51
C ASN A 242 -7.23 1.25 -11.05
N PRO A 243 -7.60 2.44 -10.54
CA PRO A 243 -8.83 3.11 -10.94
C PRO A 243 -8.70 3.70 -12.35
N PRO A 244 -9.83 3.98 -13.03
CA PRO A 244 -9.82 4.80 -14.25
C PRO A 244 -9.07 6.11 -14.02
N TYR A 245 -8.24 6.53 -14.99
CA TYR A 245 -7.36 7.70 -14.87
C TYR A 245 -8.14 9.02 -15.01
N ASN A 246 -9.21 9.15 -14.24
CA ASN A 246 -10.02 10.35 -14.12
C ASN A 246 -10.44 10.60 -12.67
N LEU A 247 -10.79 11.84 -12.35
CA LEU A 247 -11.11 12.23 -10.98
C LEU A 247 -12.31 11.46 -10.38
N PRO A 248 -13.47 11.31 -11.07
CA PRO A 248 -14.60 10.55 -10.48
C PRO A 248 -14.28 9.08 -10.23
N GLY A 249 -13.58 8.41 -11.13
CA GLY A 249 -13.16 7.02 -10.98
C GLY A 249 -12.23 6.84 -9.79
N SER A 250 -11.17 7.66 -9.71
CA SER A 250 -10.21 7.62 -8.62
C SER A 250 -10.87 7.85 -7.25
N VAL A 251 -11.79 8.84 -7.15
CA VAL A 251 -12.52 9.11 -5.91
C VAL A 251 -13.44 7.95 -5.54
N ALA A 252 -14.17 7.37 -6.50
CA ALA A 252 -15.07 6.24 -6.23
C ALA A 252 -14.31 5.01 -5.68
N PHE A 253 -13.13 4.71 -6.22
CA PHE A 253 -12.28 3.62 -5.73
C PHE A 253 -11.77 3.91 -4.31
N LEU A 254 -11.28 5.13 -4.04
CA LEU A 254 -10.82 5.52 -2.70
C LEU A 254 -11.95 5.50 -1.66
N GLU A 255 -13.15 5.99 -2.00
CA GLU A 255 -14.33 5.90 -1.12
C GLU A 255 -14.72 4.45 -0.82
N PHE A 256 -14.68 3.58 -1.82
CA PHE A 256 -14.95 2.17 -1.63
C PHE A 256 -13.92 1.55 -0.67
N VAL A 257 -12.64 1.77 -0.94
CA VAL A 257 -11.54 1.21 -0.15
C VAL A 257 -11.56 1.72 1.29
N SER A 258 -11.86 3.00 1.53
CA SER A 258 -11.98 3.55 2.88
C SER A 258 -13.04 2.86 3.76
N LYS A 259 -14.05 2.24 3.13
CA LYS A 259 -15.14 1.53 3.83
C LYS A 259 -14.80 0.07 4.16
N ILE A 260 -13.90 -0.54 3.38
CA ILE A 260 -13.53 -1.96 3.55
C ILE A 260 -12.23 -2.16 4.31
N LEU A 261 -11.40 -1.13 4.44
CA LEU A 261 -10.17 -1.20 5.24
C LEU A 261 -10.47 -1.31 6.75
N SER A 262 -9.54 -1.89 7.47
CA SER A 262 -9.61 -1.99 8.92
C SER A 262 -9.57 -0.62 9.58
N ARG A 263 -10.35 -0.43 10.66
CA ARG A 263 -10.33 0.80 11.46
C ARG A 263 -9.01 1.01 12.20
N ASP A 264 -8.23 -0.03 12.40
CA ASP A 264 -6.91 0.05 13.06
C ASP A 264 -5.84 0.59 12.11
N GLY A 265 -6.12 0.58 10.80
CA GLY A 265 -5.24 1.05 9.75
C GLY A 265 -5.23 0.13 8.53
N GLY A 266 -4.71 0.62 7.43
CA GLY A 266 -4.56 -0.11 6.18
C GLY A 266 -3.55 0.58 5.27
N VAL A 267 -2.99 -0.13 4.30
CA VAL A 267 -2.14 0.44 3.26
C VAL A 267 -2.78 0.23 1.89
N VAL A 268 -2.74 1.26 1.05
CA VAL A 268 -3.26 1.23 -0.31
C VAL A 268 -2.13 1.53 -1.29
N PHE A 269 -2.01 0.69 -2.28
CA PHE A 269 -1.14 0.87 -3.44
C PHE A 269 -2.02 1.27 -4.61
N MET A 270 -1.93 2.53 -5.03
CA MET A 270 -2.77 3.10 -6.08
C MET A 270 -1.92 3.41 -7.32
N VAL A 271 -2.22 2.80 -8.43
CA VAL A 271 -1.67 3.18 -9.74
C VAL A 271 -2.56 4.24 -10.35
N LEU A 272 -1.97 5.33 -10.81
CA LEU A 272 -2.73 6.50 -11.28
C LEU A 272 -2.00 7.24 -12.39
N GLY A 273 -2.69 7.49 -13.48
CA GLY A 273 -2.27 8.46 -14.50
C GLY A 273 -2.54 9.89 -14.03
N ASP A 274 -1.69 10.43 -13.17
CA ASP A 274 -1.87 11.76 -12.56
C ASP A 274 -1.80 12.89 -13.60
N ASP A 275 -1.00 12.74 -14.65
CA ASP A 275 -0.96 13.65 -15.79
C ASP A 275 -2.32 13.74 -16.51
N ALA A 276 -3.05 12.62 -16.62
CA ALA A 276 -4.39 12.61 -17.22
C ALA A 276 -5.43 13.36 -16.36
N ILE A 277 -5.24 13.40 -15.05
CA ILE A 277 -6.08 14.19 -14.13
C ILE A 277 -5.70 15.67 -14.19
N GLY A 278 -4.42 15.99 -14.37
CA GLY A 278 -3.89 17.36 -14.47
C GLY A 278 -4.21 18.19 -13.24
N ARG A 279 -4.55 19.50 -13.44
CA ARG A 279 -4.87 20.42 -12.31
C ARG A 279 -5.98 19.94 -11.38
N ARG A 280 -6.87 19.05 -11.83
CA ARG A 280 -7.93 18.46 -11.00
C ARG A 280 -7.38 17.55 -9.91
N PHE A 281 -6.09 17.22 -9.96
CA PHE A 281 -5.39 16.45 -8.94
C PHE A 281 -5.46 17.12 -7.55
N VAL A 282 -5.56 18.47 -7.48
CA VAL A 282 -5.81 19.18 -6.22
C VAL A 282 -7.08 18.69 -5.53
N HIS A 283 -8.14 18.41 -6.29
CA HIS A 283 -9.39 17.86 -5.73
C HIS A 283 -9.20 16.41 -5.27
N LEU A 284 -8.38 15.62 -5.97
CA LEU A 284 -8.07 14.26 -5.55
C LEU A 284 -7.28 14.26 -4.24
N GLN A 285 -6.25 15.11 -4.09
CA GLN A 285 -5.50 15.27 -2.84
C GLN A 285 -6.41 15.61 -1.66
N LYS A 286 -7.35 16.55 -1.86
CA LYS A 286 -8.34 16.88 -0.85
C LYS A 286 -9.21 15.67 -0.46
N ASN A 287 -9.64 14.88 -1.43
CA ASN A 287 -10.43 13.66 -1.16
C ASN A 287 -9.60 12.59 -0.44
N ILE A 288 -8.34 12.39 -0.83
CA ILE A 288 -7.40 11.48 -0.14
C ILE A 288 -7.38 11.82 1.36
N SER A 289 -7.10 13.09 1.70
CA SER A 289 -7.04 13.52 3.10
C SER A 289 -8.40 13.42 3.82
N ASN A 290 -9.50 13.84 3.18
CA ASN A 290 -10.83 13.79 3.77
C ASN A 290 -11.32 12.37 4.05
N LEU A 291 -10.87 11.40 3.26
CA LEU A 291 -11.19 9.98 3.45
C LEU A 291 -10.30 9.31 4.52
N GLY A 292 -9.33 10.05 5.07
CA GLY A 292 -8.45 9.57 6.13
C GLY A 292 -7.24 8.80 5.60
N PHE A 293 -6.73 9.18 4.42
CA PHE A 293 -5.48 8.65 3.88
C PHE A 293 -4.34 9.66 4.02
N ILE A 294 -3.16 9.14 4.33
CA ILE A 294 -1.88 9.87 4.32
C ILE A 294 -1.07 9.38 3.12
N ILE A 295 -0.53 10.28 2.31
CA ILE A 295 0.39 9.91 1.24
C ILE A 295 1.76 9.64 1.87
N ARG A 296 2.18 8.37 1.85
CA ARG A 296 3.49 7.91 2.35
C ARG A 296 4.58 8.08 1.30
N GLU A 297 4.25 7.71 0.08
CA GLU A 297 5.16 7.77 -1.04
C GLU A 297 4.39 8.11 -2.30
N ALA A 298 4.95 8.96 -3.13
CA ALA A 298 4.47 9.25 -4.49
C ALA A 298 5.64 9.03 -5.45
N LEU A 299 5.46 8.13 -6.39
CA LEU A 299 6.48 7.69 -7.34
C LEU A 299 5.99 7.97 -8.76
N PRO A 300 6.20 9.18 -9.27
CA PRO A 300 5.74 9.57 -10.59
C PRO A 300 6.45 8.77 -11.68
N SER A 301 5.74 8.43 -12.75
CA SER A 301 6.28 7.79 -13.96
C SER A 301 7.03 6.47 -13.73
N THR A 302 6.73 5.76 -12.64
CA THR A 302 7.39 4.48 -12.30
C THR A 302 6.66 3.26 -12.84
N ILE A 303 5.37 3.38 -13.15
CA ILE A 303 4.55 2.30 -13.65
C ILE A 303 4.39 2.46 -15.14
N SER A 304 4.87 1.49 -15.89
CA SER A 304 4.68 1.43 -17.33
C SER A 304 3.49 0.54 -17.69
N CYS A 305 2.58 1.09 -18.49
CA CYS A 305 1.41 0.39 -18.99
C CYS A 305 1.53 0.23 -20.51
N ARG A 306 0.95 -0.82 -21.06
CA ARG A 306 0.83 -0.97 -22.51
C ARG A 306 -0.35 -0.16 -22.98
N PHE A 307 -0.09 0.78 -23.89
CA PHE A 307 -1.13 1.55 -24.54
C PHE A 307 -1.79 0.71 -25.64
N TYR A 308 -3.12 0.68 -25.61
CA TYR A 308 -3.95 0.11 -26.65
C TYR A 308 -5.01 1.14 -27.03
N PHE A 309 -5.26 1.30 -28.32
CA PHE A 309 -6.37 2.15 -28.78
C PHE A 309 -7.69 1.42 -28.50
N HIS A 310 -8.32 1.75 -27.38
CA HIS A 310 -9.56 1.11 -26.94
C HIS A 310 -10.82 1.86 -27.36
N HIS A 311 -10.70 3.16 -27.61
CA HIS A 311 -11.82 4.04 -27.93
C HIS A 311 -11.79 4.53 -29.37
N LYS A 312 -12.96 4.76 -29.96
CA LYS A 312 -13.07 5.32 -31.33
C LYS A 312 -12.44 6.71 -31.42
N GLU A 313 -12.47 7.45 -30.31
CA GLU A 313 -11.83 8.76 -30.17
C GLU A 313 -10.32 8.64 -30.32
N ASP A 314 -9.70 7.62 -29.74
CA ASP A 314 -8.26 7.36 -29.86
C ASP A 314 -7.88 7.06 -31.32
N GLU A 315 -8.67 6.23 -32.00
CA GLU A 315 -8.48 5.97 -33.45
C GLU A 315 -8.59 7.23 -34.29
N PHE A 316 -9.52 8.13 -33.94
CA PHE A 316 -9.69 9.39 -34.63
C PHE A 316 -8.46 10.28 -34.46
N ILE A 317 -7.99 10.46 -33.22
CA ILE A 317 -6.78 11.27 -32.94
C ILE A 317 -5.54 10.66 -33.58
N TYR A 318 -5.38 9.33 -33.52
CA TYR A 318 -4.29 8.62 -34.19
C TYR A 318 -4.26 8.92 -35.71
N LYS A 319 -5.42 8.84 -36.38
CA LYS A 319 -5.52 9.21 -37.82
C LYS A 319 -5.12 10.67 -38.07
N LYS A 320 -5.51 11.59 -37.17
CA LYS A 320 -5.10 13.01 -37.27
C LYS A 320 -3.59 13.18 -37.11
N MET A 321 -2.99 12.50 -36.13
CA MET A 321 -1.54 12.52 -35.89
C MET A 321 -0.78 11.98 -37.10
N LYS A 322 -1.23 10.87 -37.68
CA LYS A 322 -0.65 10.27 -38.88
C LYS A 322 -0.72 11.21 -40.06
N ASN A 323 -1.80 11.97 -40.23
CA ASN A 323 -1.95 12.94 -41.32
C ASN A 323 -0.97 14.13 -41.21
N ILE A 324 -0.44 14.41 -40.04
CA ILE A 324 0.62 15.41 -39.81
C ILE A 324 2.02 14.80 -39.75
N GLY A 325 2.16 13.52 -40.16
CA GLY A 325 3.45 12.83 -40.24
C GLY A 325 3.92 12.16 -38.94
N ILE A 326 3.07 12.07 -37.92
CA ILE A 326 3.39 11.42 -36.65
C ILE A 326 2.67 10.07 -36.59
N ASP A 327 3.44 9.00 -36.66
CA ASP A 327 2.93 7.63 -36.54
C ASP A 327 3.17 7.07 -35.16
N ILE A 328 2.15 7.14 -34.28
CA ILE A 328 2.18 6.54 -32.95
C ILE A 328 1.86 5.06 -33.09
N LYS A 329 2.83 4.21 -32.78
CA LYS A 329 2.67 2.76 -32.87
C LYS A 329 1.77 2.25 -31.73
N GLU A 330 0.88 1.30 -32.05
CA GLU A 330 -0.06 0.65 -31.10
C GLU A 330 0.58 0.02 -29.83
N LYS A 331 1.89 0.00 -29.76
CA LYS A 331 2.62 -0.66 -28.66
C LYS A 331 3.45 0.31 -27.82
N GLU A 332 3.12 1.58 -27.86
CA GLU A 332 3.82 2.53 -27.03
C GLU A 332 3.44 2.36 -25.57
N THR A 333 4.42 2.60 -24.72
CA THR A 333 4.26 2.50 -23.26
C THR A 333 3.85 3.87 -22.75
N ILE A 334 2.75 3.93 -22.02
CA ILE A 334 2.40 5.09 -21.20
C ILE A 334 2.88 4.87 -19.78
N PHE A 335 3.08 5.96 -19.06
CA PHE A 335 3.55 5.91 -17.67
C PHE A 335 2.47 6.42 -16.73
N ALA A 336 2.39 5.77 -15.57
CA ALA A 336 1.56 6.16 -14.46
C ALA A 336 2.41 6.29 -13.19
N ALA A 337 1.88 6.94 -12.18
CA ALA A 337 2.48 7.02 -10.85
C ALA A 337 2.00 5.88 -9.96
N LEU A 338 2.84 5.45 -9.01
CA LEU A 338 2.45 4.64 -7.88
C LEU A 338 2.36 5.52 -6.63
N TYR A 339 1.21 5.52 -5.99
CA TYR A 339 0.98 6.14 -4.69
C TYR A 339 0.86 5.06 -3.61
N VAL A 340 1.61 5.21 -2.52
CA VAL A 340 1.45 4.42 -1.31
C VAL A 340 0.74 5.27 -0.28
N LEU A 341 -0.44 4.84 0.15
CA LEU A 341 -1.30 5.57 1.07
C LEU A 341 -1.51 4.78 2.35
N ASP A 342 -1.31 5.42 3.49
CA ASP A 342 -1.71 4.87 4.79
C ASP A 342 -3.14 5.30 5.11
N PHE A 343 -4.00 4.35 5.42
CA PHE A 343 -5.33 4.62 5.94
C PHE A 343 -5.30 4.70 7.46
N VAL A 344 -5.63 5.86 8.00
CA VAL A 344 -5.67 6.13 9.44
C VAL A 344 -7.09 6.42 9.94
N GLY A 345 -8.07 6.39 9.02
CA GLY A 345 -9.45 6.75 9.31
C GLY A 345 -9.65 8.26 9.48
N LYS A 346 -10.80 8.66 9.97
CA LYS A 346 -11.10 10.09 10.18
C LYS A 346 -10.23 10.66 11.30
N VAL A 347 -9.40 11.61 10.94
CA VAL A 347 -8.61 12.40 11.88
C VAL A 347 -9.49 13.57 12.37
N ARG A 348 -9.39 13.91 13.66
CA ARG A 348 -10.07 15.09 14.21
C ARG A 348 -9.46 16.35 13.60
N GLU A 349 -10.30 17.37 13.35
CA GLU A 349 -9.81 18.67 12.90
C GLU A 349 -8.78 19.23 13.90
N PHE A 350 -7.61 19.56 13.38
CA PHE A 350 -6.58 20.22 14.15
C PHE A 350 -6.87 21.72 14.14
N ARG A 351 -7.04 22.32 15.31
CA ARG A 351 -7.14 23.79 15.46
C ARG A 351 -5.77 24.31 15.81
N PHE A 352 -5.18 25.09 14.91
CA PHE A 352 -3.93 25.78 15.18
C PHE A 352 -4.11 26.76 16.35
N ASP A 353 -3.28 26.66 17.38
CA ASP A 353 -3.06 27.75 18.29
C ASP A 353 -2.18 28.80 17.57
N LYS A 354 -2.32 30.09 17.92
CA LYS A 354 -1.67 31.20 17.20
C LYS A 354 -0.14 31.15 17.22
N ASN A 355 0.46 30.35 18.08
CA ASN A 355 1.92 30.17 18.20
C ASN A 355 2.43 28.93 17.50
N ILE A 356 2.76 29.06 16.21
CA ILE A 356 3.33 27.95 15.41
C ILE A 356 4.78 27.57 15.79
N TYR A 357 5.47 28.38 16.59
CA TYR A 357 6.86 28.14 17.03
C TYR A 357 6.99 27.71 18.50
N SER A 358 5.91 27.51 19.23
CA SER A 358 5.98 27.04 20.61
C SER A 358 6.10 25.53 20.70
N TYR A 359 7.29 25.02 20.43
CA TYR A 359 7.67 23.67 20.84
C TYR A 359 8.09 23.61 22.32
N ILE A 360 7.92 24.69 23.06
CA ILE A 360 8.30 24.75 24.48
C ILE A 360 7.17 25.43 25.28
#